data_d8a939c3583daac26edb48bc0dfacba1
#
_entry.id   d8a939c3583daac26edb48bc0dfacba1
#
_cell.length_a   1.000
_cell.length_b   1.000
_cell.length_c   1.000
_cell.angle_alpha   90.00
_cell.angle_beta   90.00
_cell.angle_gamma   90.00
#
_symmetry.space_group_name_H-M   'P 1'
#
loop_
_entity.id
_entity.type
_entity.pdbx_description
1 polymer ?
#
loop_
_entity_poly.entity_id
_entity_poly.type
_entity_poly.pdbx_seq_one_letter_code
_entity_poly.pdbx_strand_id
1 'polypeptide(L)'
;MYKMGIYNGCDYMVDEHGDCFTTDGKGRFVHREWRYNHDGYPVVSACGHDVNGKKIQRSLQVHILVAKQFVTGWFMGAEVNHKDFNRANPDASNLEWETHKDNVRYSTEAGRYAGKFGAKNPNYGNNTLHKRYRADKNLAKEKQSRPGGQNGRARKCKLISKLFGLSYEFNCQREAVIWLFDNFYMPVCSKEHIIKQLKRPEGYKDWYLIQI
;
A
#
# COMPACT_ATOMS: atom_id res chain seq x y z
N MET A 1 17.46 21.10 1.29
CA MET A 1 18.16 20.55 0.07
C MET A 1 17.20 19.63 -0.67
N TYR A 2 17.07 19.77 -2.01
CA TYR A 2 16.20 18.88 -2.79
C TYR A 2 16.84 17.53 -3.02
N LYS A 3 16.02 16.48 -2.89
CA LYS A 3 16.36 15.11 -3.27
C LYS A 3 15.44 14.63 -4.38
N MET A 4 15.98 13.88 -5.33
CA MET A 4 15.27 13.35 -6.48
C MET A 4 14.87 11.90 -6.24
N GLY A 5 13.71 11.52 -6.75
CA GLY A 5 13.22 10.14 -6.70
C GLY A 5 12.20 9.83 -7.79
N ILE A 6 11.82 8.57 -7.85
CA ILE A 6 10.74 8.08 -8.71
C ILE A 6 9.66 7.47 -7.81
N TYR A 7 8.41 7.88 -8.02
CA TYR A 7 7.28 7.31 -7.32
C TYR A 7 6.08 7.12 -8.26
N ASN A 8 5.54 5.92 -8.28
CA ASN A 8 4.44 5.52 -9.17
C ASN A 8 4.67 5.86 -10.66
N GLY A 9 5.93 5.71 -11.13
CA GLY A 9 6.31 5.98 -12.51
C GLY A 9 6.48 7.46 -12.86
N CYS A 10 6.50 8.35 -11.86
CA CYS A 10 6.71 9.77 -12.03
C CYS A 10 7.97 10.21 -11.30
N ASP A 11 8.81 11.00 -11.98
CA ASP A 11 9.98 11.62 -11.37
C ASP A 11 9.57 12.83 -10.54
N TYR A 12 10.23 13.02 -9.41
CA TYR A 12 10.00 14.16 -8.53
C TYR A 12 11.30 14.63 -7.88
N MET A 13 11.32 15.88 -7.47
CA MET A 13 12.27 16.44 -6.52
C MET A 13 11.49 17.03 -5.35
N VAL A 14 11.97 16.82 -4.13
CA VAL A 14 11.32 17.31 -2.92
C VAL A 14 12.38 17.70 -1.91
N ASP A 15 12.09 18.72 -1.09
CA ASP A 15 12.87 19.06 0.09
C ASP A 15 12.23 18.49 1.37
N GLU A 16 12.87 18.69 2.48
CA GLU A 16 12.45 18.20 3.80
C GLU A 16 11.15 18.84 4.32
N HIS A 17 10.75 19.98 3.77
CA HIS A 17 9.54 20.70 4.12
C HIS A 17 8.38 20.42 3.15
N GLY A 18 8.64 19.66 2.09
CA GLY A 18 7.64 19.25 1.10
C GLY A 18 7.53 20.17 -0.10
N ASP A 19 8.43 21.13 -0.27
CA ASP A 19 8.47 21.88 -1.53
C ASP A 19 8.84 20.96 -2.69
N CYS A 20 8.05 20.96 -3.77
CA CYS A 20 8.06 19.91 -4.78
C CYS A 20 8.21 20.42 -6.19
N PHE A 21 9.05 19.73 -6.96
CA PHE A 21 9.07 19.79 -8.42
C PHE A 21 8.69 18.41 -8.97
N THR A 22 7.84 18.38 -9.99
CA THR A 22 7.48 17.13 -10.68
C THR A 22 7.56 17.32 -12.18
N THR A 23 7.67 16.23 -12.92
CA THR A 23 7.73 16.28 -14.38
C THR A 23 6.39 16.69 -14.97
N ASP A 24 6.44 17.54 -16.01
CA ASP A 24 5.32 17.84 -16.90
C ASP A 24 5.20 16.77 -18.00
N GLY A 25 4.18 16.90 -18.86
CA GLY A 25 4.00 15.97 -19.98
C GLY A 25 5.11 16.01 -21.05
N LYS A 26 6.10 16.91 -20.93
CA LYS A 26 7.29 17.04 -21.78
C LYS A 26 8.57 16.58 -21.08
N GLY A 27 8.46 16.04 -19.87
CA GLY A 27 9.61 15.55 -19.07
C GLY A 27 10.42 16.66 -18.39
N ARG A 28 9.93 17.90 -18.33
CA ARG A 28 10.63 19.00 -17.64
C ARG A 28 10.17 19.08 -16.21
N PHE A 29 11.09 19.29 -15.26
CA PHE A 29 10.76 19.59 -13.87
C PHE A 29 10.12 20.96 -13.75
N VAL A 30 8.94 21.00 -13.11
CA VAL A 30 8.16 22.21 -12.88
C VAL A 30 7.80 22.26 -11.40
N HIS A 31 8.01 23.43 -10.78
CA HIS A 31 7.57 23.67 -9.40
C HIS A 31 6.07 23.46 -9.28
N ARG A 32 5.64 22.82 -8.18
CA ARG A 32 4.23 22.49 -7.95
C ARG A 32 3.74 23.04 -6.63
N GLU A 33 2.73 23.88 -6.73
CA GLU A 33 1.94 24.25 -5.56
C GLU A 33 1.06 23.07 -5.12
N TRP A 34 0.88 22.94 -3.81
CA TRP A 34 0.04 21.91 -3.24
C TRP A 34 -1.43 22.18 -3.47
N ARG A 35 -2.14 21.12 -3.73
CA ARG A 35 -3.60 21.07 -3.58
C ARG A 35 -3.92 20.08 -2.48
N TYR A 36 -5.07 20.22 -1.83
CA TYR A 36 -5.49 19.27 -0.81
C TYR A 36 -6.47 18.28 -1.42
N ASN A 37 -6.29 16.97 -1.13
CA ASN A 37 -7.28 15.97 -1.46
C ASN A 37 -8.45 16.02 -0.45
N HIS A 38 -9.49 15.19 -0.67
CA HIS A 38 -10.67 15.18 0.21
C HIS A 38 -10.34 14.74 1.65
N ASP A 39 -9.23 14.02 1.86
CA ASP A 39 -8.77 13.60 3.18
C ASP A 39 -7.89 14.65 3.89
N GLY A 40 -7.62 15.78 3.24
CA GLY A 40 -6.80 16.87 3.76
C GLY A 40 -5.29 16.70 3.59
N TYR A 41 -4.82 15.77 2.77
CA TYR A 41 -3.40 15.63 2.45
C TYR A 41 -2.97 16.55 1.32
N PRO A 42 -1.80 17.22 1.43
CA PRO A 42 -1.17 17.92 0.32
C PRO A 42 -0.83 16.97 -0.81
N VAL A 43 -1.21 17.32 -2.03
CA VAL A 43 -0.95 16.54 -3.24
C VAL A 43 -0.44 17.43 -4.36
N VAL A 44 0.42 16.87 -5.21
CA VAL A 44 0.94 17.51 -6.42
C VAL A 44 0.65 16.64 -7.64
N SER A 45 0.45 17.27 -8.78
CA SER A 45 0.27 16.58 -10.06
C SER A 45 1.62 16.27 -10.69
N ALA A 46 1.83 15.05 -11.15
CA ALA A 46 3.03 14.63 -11.85
C ALA A 46 2.68 13.83 -13.11
N CYS A 47 3.48 13.98 -14.15
CA CYS A 47 3.43 13.17 -15.34
C CYS A 47 4.59 12.15 -15.31
N GLY A 48 4.39 11.02 -15.96
CA GLY A 48 5.39 9.98 -16.04
C GLY A 48 5.02 8.92 -17.06
N HIS A 49 5.61 7.75 -16.92
CA HIS A 49 5.33 6.60 -17.77
C HIS A 49 5.03 5.36 -16.94
N ASP A 50 4.12 4.54 -17.39
CA ASP A 50 3.89 3.22 -16.82
C ASP A 50 4.97 2.21 -17.28
N VAL A 51 4.88 1.00 -16.79
CA VAL A 51 5.82 -0.09 -17.12
C VAL A 51 5.87 -0.45 -18.61
N ASN A 52 4.87 -0.04 -19.38
CA ASN A 52 4.77 -0.25 -20.82
C ASN A 52 5.19 0.99 -21.63
N GLY A 53 5.73 2.01 -20.97
CA GLY A 53 6.12 3.28 -21.62
C GLY A 53 4.94 4.21 -21.97
N LYS A 54 3.71 3.89 -21.56
CA LYS A 54 2.54 4.74 -21.78
C LYS A 54 2.59 5.93 -20.83
N LYS A 55 2.35 7.12 -21.35
CA LYS A 55 2.24 8.35 -20.55
C LYS A 55 1.11 8.24 -19.53
N ILE A 56 1.42 8.59 -18.29
CA ILE A 56 0.47 8.62 -17.17
C ILE A 56 0.53 9.97 -16.48
N GLN A 57 -0.58 10.36 -15.86
CA GLN A 57 -0.66 11.47 -14.93
C GLN A 57 -1.14 10.96 -13.58
N ARG A 58 -0.48 11.37 -12.51
CA ARG A 58 -0.76 10.95 -11.14
C ARG A 58 -0.87 12.14 -10.21
N SER A 59 -1.67 11.98 -9.17
CA SER A 59 -1.66 12.84 -7.99
C SER A 59 -0.80 12.16 -6.93
N LEU A 60 0.30 12.79 -6.55
CA LEU A 60 1.26 12.27 -5.58
C LEU A 60 1.07 12.98 -4.25
N GLN A 61 1.01 12.23 -3.16
CA GLN A 61 0.92 12.79 -1.81
C GLN A 61 2.29 13.26 -1.34
N VAL A 62 2.40 14.53 -0.98
CA VAL A 62 3.68 15.19 -0.67
C VAL A 62 4.38 14.52 0.52
N HIS A 63 3.66 14.19 1.60
CA HIS A 63 4.23 13.53 2.77
C HIS A 63 4.90 12.18 2.43
N ILE A 64 4.38 11.43 1.45
CA ILE A 64 5.00 10.18 0.99
C ILE A 64 6.30 10.46 0.26
N LEU A 65 6.36 11.52 -0.56
CA LEU A 65 7.58 11.92 -1.28
C LEU A 65 8.68 12.32 -0.28
N VAL A 66 8.32 13.14 0.71
CA VAL A 66 9.23 13.56 1.79
C VAL A 66 9.71 12.36 2.60
N ALA A 67 8.79 11.52 3.06
CA ALA A 67 9.15 10.36 3.88
C ALA A 67 10.13 9.42 3.16
N LYS A 68 9.91 9.18 1.85
CA LYS A 68 10.81 8.33 1.04
C LYS A 68 12.24 8.88 0.91
N GLN A 69 12.43 10.19 1.03
CA GLN A 69 13.73 10.83 0.83
C GLN A 69 14.43 11.19 2.13
N PHE A 70 13.70 11.49 3.17
CA PHE A 70 14.25 12.10 4.39
C PHE A 70 13.98 11.32 5.66
N VAL A 71 13.00 10.43 5.70
CA VAL A 71 12.69 9.65 6.90
C VAL A 71 13.33 8.27 6.80
N THR A 72 14.19 7.96 7.78
CA THR A 72 14.85 6.65 7.91
C THR A 72 13.89 5.59 8.46
N GLY A 73 14.26 4.32 8.36
CA GLY A 73 13.48 3.23 8.97
C GLY A 73 12.33 2.71 8.10
N TRP A 74 12.34 3.00 6.78
CA TRP A 74 11.37 2.39 5.87
C TRP A 74 11.47 0.86 5.86
N PHE A 75 10.34 0.21 5.88
CA PHE A 75 10.20 -1.24 5.69
C PHE A 75 8.98 -1.55 4.82
N MET A 76 8.92 -2.76 4.28
CA MET A 76 7.82 -3.15 3.40
C MET A 76 6.48 -3.21 4.13
N GLY A 77 5.49 -2.50 3.59
CA GLY A 77 4.16 -2.38 4.21
C GLY A 77 4.07 -1.26 5.25
N ALA A 78 5.14 -0.48 5.42
CA ALA A 78 5.10 0.71 6.26
C ALA A 78 4.13 1.77 5.71
N GLU A 79 3.43 2.42 6.63
CA GLU A 79 2.62 3.61 6.40
C GLU A 79 3.33 4.83 6.97
N VAL A 80 3.07 6.00 6.39
CA VAL A 80 3.58 7.26 6.94
C VAL A 80 2.63 7.75 8.01
N ASN A 81 3.11 7.87 9.25
CA ASN A 81 2.41 8.51 10.35
C ASN A 81 2.81 9.99 10.49
N HIS A 82 1.86 10.85 10.83
CA HIS A 82 2.08 12.25 11.20
C HIS A 82 2.07 12.36 12.73
N LYS A 83 3.21 12.67 13.33
CA LYS A 83 3.37 12.75 14.80
C LYS A 83 2.44 13.78 15.44
N ASP A 84 2.19 14.89 14.75
CA ASP A 84 1.27 15.96 15.19
C ASP A 84 -0.19 15.71 14.82
N PHE A 85 -0.51 14.59 14.16
CA PHE A 85 -1.82 14.27 13.59
C PHE A 85 -2.34 15.26 12.55
N ASN A 86 -1.52 16.19 12.09
CA ASN A 86 -1.88 17.16 11.05
C ASN A 86 -1.48 16.62 9.67
N ARG A 87 -2.44 16.14 8.91
CA ARG A 87 -2.23 15.61 7.55
C ARG A 87 -1.71 16.65 6.57
N ALA A 88 -1.88 17.93 6.88
CA ALA A 88 -1.42 19.04 6.05
C ALA A 88 0.08 19.38 6.28
N ASN A 89 0.71 18.79 7.28
CA ASN A 89 2.12 19.03 7.64
C ASN A 89 3.03 17.91 7.10
N PRO A 90 3.63 18.04 5.91
CA PRO A 90 4.49 17.02 5.32
C PRO A 90 5.95 17.12 5.76
N ASP A 91 6.30 17.97 6.73
CA ASP A 91 7.67 18.15 7.18
C ASP A 91 8.31 16.83 7.63
N ALA A 92 9.55 16.57 7.22
CA ALA A 92 10.25 15.32 7.51
C ALA A 92 10.38 15.03 9.00
N SER A 93 10.55 16.07 9.82
CA SER A 93 10.65 15.96 11.29
C SER A 93 9.36 15.47 11.94
N ASN A 94 8.23 15.73 11.28
CA ASN A 94 6.89 15.34 11.71
C ASN A 94 6.49 13.93 11.25
N LEU A 95 7.25 13.32 10.34
CA LEU A 95 6.89 12.04 9.73
C LEU A 95 7.68 10.88 10.35
N GLU A 96 7.07 9.72 10.35
CA GLU A 96 7.70 8.45 10.71
C GLU A 96 7.09 7.28 9.95
N TRP A 97 7.85 6.18 9.81
CA TRP A 97 7.37 4.95 9.22
C TRP A 97 6.83 4.03 10.29
N GLU A 98 5.57 3.63 10.17
CA GLU A 98 4.88 2.79 11.13
C GLU A 98 4.19 1.60 10.47
N THR A 99 3.93 0.53 11.23
CA THR A 99 3.00 -0.51 10.78
C THR A 99 1.57 0.03 10.81
N HIS A 100 0.69 -0.50 9.97
CA HIS A 100 -0.73 -0.16 10.03
C HIS A 100 -1.32 -0.33 11.44
N LYS A 101 -0.92 -1.40 12.14
CA LYS A 101 -1.37 -1.69 13.51
C LYS A 101 -0.94 -0.61 14.50
N ASP A 102 0.31 -0.20 14.43
CA ASP A 102 0.87 0.80 15.36
C ASP A 102 0.31 2.19 15.07
N ASN A 103 0.18 2.57 13.79
CA ASN A 103 -0.46 3.82 13.36
C ASN A 103 -1.92 3.91 13.85
N VAL A 104 -2.70 2.82 13.75
CA VAL A 104 -4.07 2.76 14.30
C VAL A 104 -4.05 2.85 15.82
N ARG A 105 -3.12 2.13 16.50
CA ARG A 105 -2.97 2.19 17.96
C ARG A 105 -2.65 3.62 18.41
N TYR A 106 -1.65 4.26 17.82
CA TYR A 106 -1.27 5.64 18.10
C TYR A 106 -2.45 6.61 18.01
N SER A 107 -3.22 6.52 16.92
CA SER A 107 -4.43 7.31 16.73
C SER A 107 -5.52 7.01 17.75
N THR A 108 -5.62 5.75 18.21
CA THR A 108 -6.63 5.31 19.19
C THR A 108 -6.27 5.82 20.58
N GLU A 109 -5.02 5.71 21.00
CA GLU A 109 -4.50 6.19 22.28
C GLU A 109 -4.63 7.72 22.39
N ALA A 110 -4.43 8.42 21.29
CA ALA A 110 -4.69 9.87 21.20
C ALA A 110 -6.19 10.25 21.22
N GLY A 111 -7.10 9.27 21.37
CA GLY A 111 -8.54 9.50 21.46
C GLY A 111 -9.23 9.90 20.15
N ARG A 112 -8.55 9.85 19.01
CA ARG A 112 -9.10 10.27 17.70
C ARG A 112 -10.29 9.43 17.24
N TYR A 113 -10.40 8.22 17.76
CA TYR A 113 -11.53 7.32 17.52
C TYR A 113 -12.52 7.29 18.68
N ALA A 114 -12.39 8.20 19.67
CA ALA A 114 -13.35 8.34 20.74
C ALA A 114 -14.74 8.61 20.14
N GLY A 115 -15.71 7.76 20.45
CA GLY A 115 -17.05 7.83 19.86
C GLY A 115 -17.26 7.03 18.57
N LYS A 116 -16.19 6.50 17.94
CA LYS A 116 -16.33 5.60 16.78
C LYS A 116 -16.48 4.13 17.17
N PHE A 117 -16.19 3.78 18.43
CA PHE A 117 -16.27 2.41 18.95
C PHE A 117 -17.30 2.28 20.09
N GLY A 118 -17.87 1.07 20.20
CA GLY A 118 -18.82 0.75 21.27
C GLY A 118 -20.11 1.56 21.21
N ALA A 119 -20.74 1.75 22.36
CA ALA A 119 -22.06 2.41 22.49
C ALA A 119 -22.07 3.89 22.04
N LYS A 120 -20.93 4.54 21.97
CA LYS A 120 -20.79 5.92 21.47
C LYS A 120 -20.81 6.04 19.94
N ASN A 121 -20.71 4.92 19.21
CA ASN A 121 -20.85 4.92 17.76
C ASN A 121 -22.32 4.99 17.38
N PRO A 122 -22.78 5.97 16.58
CA PRO A 122 -24.18 6.05 16.13
C PRO A 122 -24.70 4.78 15.47
N ASN A 123 -23.80 3.99 14.86
CA ASN A 123 -24.11 2.71 14.22
C ASN A 123 -23.93 1.50 15.15
N TYR A 124 -23.57 1.72 16.44
CA TYR A 124 -23.39 0.63 17.39
C TYR A 124 -24.74 -0.03 17.67
N GLY A 125 -24.80 -1.33 17.40
CA GLY A 125 -26.05 -2.09 17.56
C GLY A 125 -27.05 -1.97 16.38
N ASN A 126 -26.88 -1.02 15.46
CA ASN A 126 -27.74 -0.86 14.27
C ASN A 126 -27.21 -1.60 13.03
N ASN A 127 -26.07 -2.24 13.16
CA ASN A 127 -25.47 -2.99 12.06
C ASN A 127 -26.26 -4.29 11.81
N THR A 128 -27.13 -4.27 10.81
CA THR A 128 -27.94 -5.41 10.38
C THR A 128 -27.09 -6.63 10.02
N LEU A 129 -25.87 -6.43 9.51
CA LEU A 129 -24.90 -7.50 9.26
C LEU A 129 -24.42 -8.11 10.58
N HIS A 130 -24.05 -7.29 11.58
CA HIS A 130 -23.63 -7.79 12.90
C HIS A 130 -24.75 -8.51 13.64
N LYS A 131 -26.01 -8.05 13.51
CA LYS A 131 -27.18 -8.76 14.07
C LYS A 131 -27.37 -10.12 13.39
N ARG A 132 -27.24 -10.21 12.07
CA ARG A 132 -27.28 -11.47 11.31
C ARG A 132 -26.15 -12.42 11.72
N TYR A 133 -24.92 -11.92 11.86
CA TYR A 133 -23.77 -12.74 12.28
C TYR A 133 -23.86 -13.23 13.74
N ARG A 134 -24.46 -12.47 14.64
CA ARG A 134 -24.70 -12.91 16.03
C ARG A 134 -25.84 -13.91 16.13
N ALA A 135 -26.86 -13.80 15.28
CA ALA A 135 -27.96 -14.73 15.22
C ALA A 135 -27.57 -16.08 14.62
N ASP A 136 -26.61 -16.08 13.71
CA ASP A 136 -26.14 -17.30 13.03
C ASP A 136 -24.65 -17.54 13.32
N LYS A 137 -24.38 -18.28 14.41
CA LYS A 137 -23.01 -18.69 14.82
C LYS A 137 -22.30 -19.53 13.76
N ASN A 138 -23.02 -20.20 12.86
CA ASN A 138 -22.45 -21.00 11.80
C ASN A 138 -21.99 -20.12 10.64
N LEU A 139 -22.78 -19.09 10.29
CA LEU A 139 -22.38 -18.07 9.30
C LEU A 139 -21.13 -17.28 9.74
N ALA A 140 -20.99 -17.02 11.04
CA ALA A 140 -19.80 -16.38 11.60
C ALA A 140 -18.56 -17.28 11.52
N LYS A 141 -18.71 -18.60 11.71
CA LYS A 141 -17.62 -19.58 11.53
C LYS A 141 -17.21 -19.77 10.07
N GLU A 142 -18.16 -19.77 9.13
CA GLU A 142 -17.87 -19.90 7.69
C GLU A 142 -17.11 -18.69 7.13
N LYS A 143 -17.30 -17.49 7.70
CA LYS A 143 -16.67 -16.26 7.22
C LYS A 143 -15.44 -15.82 8.02
N GLN A 144 -15.04 -16.53 9.06
CA GLN A 144 -13.68 -16.39 9.60
C GLN A 144 -12.71 -16.86 8.53
N SER A 145 -12.19 -15.91 7.77
CA SER A 145 -11.15 -16.17 6.77
C SER A 145 -9.95 -16.77 7.49
N ARG A 146 -9.77 -18.06 7.36
CA ARG A 146 -8.57 -18.72 7.84
C ARG A 146 -7.38 -18.12 7.09
N PRO A 147 -6.33 -17.66 7.78
CA PRO A 147 -5.20 -17.02 7.11
C PRO A 147 -4.47 -18.05 6.21
N GLY A 148 -4.17 -17.62 5.00
CA GLY A 148 -3.27 -18.29 4.06
C GLY A 148 -3.55 -19.77 3.84
N GLY A 149 -2.54 -20.60 4.08
CA GLY A 149 -2.60 -22.05 3.87
C GLY A 149 -3.55 -22.83 4.79
N GLN A 150 -4.09 -22.20 5.84
CA GLN A 150 -5.10 -22.81 6.73
C GLN A 150 -6.53 -22.75 6.15
N ASN A 151 -6.73 -22.05 5.04
CA ASN A 151 -8.01 -22.06 4.34
C ASN A 151 -8.20 -23.41 3.64
N GLY A 152 -9.26 -24.15 3.95
CA GLY A 152 -9.56 -25.44 3.33
C GLY A 152 -9.77 -25.43 1.82
N ARG A 153 -9.86 -24.23 1.21
CA ARG A 153 -9.85 -24.02 -0.26
C ARG A 153 -8.46 -23.59 -0.77
N ALA A 154 -7.49 -23.40 0.09
CA ALA A 154 -6.12 -23.09 -0.31
C ALA A 154 -5.54 -24.28 -1.08
N ARG A 155 -4.93 -24.01 -2.22
CA ARG A 155 -4.25 -25.02 -3.02
C ARG A 155 -2.77 -24.70 -3.02
N LYS A 156 -1.97 -25.72 -2.77
CA LYS A 156 -0.50 -25.63 -2.85
C LYS A 156 -0.09 -25.16 -4.22
N CYS A 157 0.97 -24.40 -4.26
CA CYS A 157 1.51 -23.90 -5.51
C CYS A 157 3.04 -23.79 -5.44
N LYS A 158 3.65 -23.80 -6.61
CA LYS A 158 5.09 -23.66 -6.80
C LYS A 158 5.35 -22.40 -7.62
N LEU A 159 6.23 -21.55 -7.10
CA LEU A 159 6.72 -20.36 -7.77
C LEU A 159 8.08 -20.70 -8.40
N ILE A 160 8.24 -20.43 -9.69
CA ILE A 160 9.43 -20.81 -10.44
C ILE A 160 10.01 -19.57 -11.12
N SER A 161 11.32 -19.35 -10.95
CA SER A 161 12.07 -18.34 -11.71
C SER A 161 12.53 -18.91 -13.03
N LYS A 162 12.18 -18.23 -14.12
CA LYS A 162 12.64 -18.58 -15.47
C LYS A 162 14.13 -18.31 -15.65
N LEU A 163 14.63 -17.23 -15.05
CA LEU A 163 16.01 -16.79 -15.22
C LEU A 163 16.99 -17.68 -14.45
N PHE A 164 16.66 -18.07 -13.22
CA PHE A 164 17.56 -18.79 -12.33
C PHE A 164 17.24 -20.26 -12.14
N GLY A 165 16.13 -20.76 -12.69
CA GLY A 165 15.67 -22.14 -12.49
C GLY A 165 15.26 -22.46 -11.03
N LEU A 166 15.22 -21.47 -10.16
CA LEU A 166 14.87 -21.64 -8.77
C LEU A 166 13.37 -21.88 -8.60
N SER A 167 13.01 -22.69 -7.61
CA SER A 167 11.61 -22.96 -7.33
C SER A 167 11.35 -23.02 -5.82
N TYR A 168 10.19 -22.44 -5.42
CA TYR A 168 9.76 -22.38 -4.03
C TYR A 168 8.32 -22.87 -3.91
N GLU A 169 8.02 -23.67 -2.89
CA GLU A 169 6.70 -24.22 -2.63
C GLU A 169 5.99 -23.43 -1.54
N PHE A 170 4.69 -23.21 -1.72
CA PHE A 170 3.85 -22.46 -0.79
C PHE A 170 2.51 -23.17 -0.59
N ASN A 171 1.92 -23.02 0.61
CA ASN A 171 0.63 -23.61 0.93
C ASN A 171 -0.54 -22.91 0.21
N CYS A 172 -0.34 -21.70 -0.27
CA CYS A 172 -1.32 -21.00 -1.11
C CYS A 172 -0.67 -19.91 -1.98
N GLN A 173 -1.36 -19.53 -3.04
CA GLN A 173 -0.92 -18.50 -3.99
C GLN A 173 -0.65 -17.14 -3.34
N ARG A 174 -1.39 -16.81 -2.27
CA ARG A 174 -1.21 -15.56 -1.53
C ARG A 174 0.14 -15.50 -0.81
N GLU A 175 0.57 -16.61 -0.21
CA GLU A 175 1.89 -16.74 0.43
C GLU A 175 3.01 -16.57 -0.59
N ALA A 176 2.89 -17.21 -1.76
CA ALA A 176 3.84 -17.05 -2.85
C ALA A 176 4.01 -15.59 -3.30
N VAL A 177 2.90 -14.86 -3.41
CA VAL A 177 2.93 -13.44 -3.80
C VAL A 177 3.50 -12.57 -2.67
N ILE A 178 3.17 -12.83 -1.41
CA ILE A 178 3.78 -12.13 -0.27
C ILE A 178 5.29 -12.33 -0.29
N TRP A 179 5.75 -13.56 -0.47
CA TRP A 179 7.18 -13.88 -0.56
C TRP A 179 7.89 -13.13 -1.70
N LEU A 180 7.25 -12.99 -2.88
CA LEU A 180 7.77 -12.18 -3.98
C LEU A 180 7.92 -10.70 -3.61
N PHE A 181 6.95 -10.13 -2.89
CA PHE A 181 7.04 -8.75 -2.42
C PHE A 181 8.14 -8.55 -1.38
N ASP A 182 8.36 -9.55 -0.52
CA ASP A 182 9.35 -9.48 0.55
C ASP A 182 10.79 -9.62 0.03
N ASN A 183 10.99 -10.33 -1.09
CA ASN A 183 12.32 -10.65 -1.62
C ASN A 183 12.69 -9.90 -2.90
N PHE A 184 11.73 -9.34 -3.62
CA PHE A 184 11.97 -8.65 -4.89
C PHE A 184 11.18 -7.34 -4.97
N TYR A 185 11.78 -6.33 -5.61
CA TYR A 185 11.09 -5.08 -5.87
C TYR A 185 9.91 -5.31 -6.84
N MET A 186 8.71 -5.29 -6.29
CA MET A 186 7.47 -5.41 -7.04
C MET A 186 6.77 -4.06 -7.12
N PRO A 187 6.27 -3.64 -8.30
CA PRO A 187 5.50 -2.41 -8.41
C PRO A 187 4.21 -2.50 -7.60
N VAL A 188 3.73 -1.35 -7.14
CA VAL A 188 2.50 -1.25 -6.34
C VAL A 188 1.29 -1.65 -7.19
N CYS A 189 0.92 -2.91 -7.13
CA CYS A 189 -0.32 -3.42 -7.70
C CYS A 189 -0.99 -4.41 -6.75
N SER A 190 -2.27 -4.70 -6.96
CA SER A 190 -2.97 -5.61 -6.08
C SER A 190 -2.39 -7.03 -6.15
N LYS A 191 -2.41 -7.75 -5.03
CA LYS A 191 -1.96 -9.15 -4.96
C LYS A 191 -2.71 -10.04 -5.94
N GLU A 192 -4.00 -9.78 -6.15
CA GLU A 192 -4.87 -10.48 -7.10
C GLU A 192 -4.42 -10.28 -8.54
N HIS A 193 -3.99 -9.07 -8.89
CA HIS A 193 -3.43 -8.78 -10.22
C HIS A 193 -2.16 -9.58 -10.47
N ILE A 194 -1.24 -9.61 -9.52
CA ILE A 194 0.01 -10.38 -9.64
C ILE A 194 -0.27 -11.87 -9.75
N ILE A 195 -1.20 -12.43 -8.97
CA ILE A 195 -1.61 -13.83 -9.08
C ILE A 195 -2.09 -14.16 -10.48
N LYS A 196 -2.90 -13.28 -11.09
CA LYS A 196 -3.38 -13.47 -12.47
C LYS A 196 -2.24 -13.46 -13.48
N GLN A 197 -1.28 -12.57 -13.33
CA GLN A 197 -0.13 -12.48 -14.24
C GLN A 197 0.80 -13.69 -14.09
N LEU A 198 1.10 -14.12 -12.88
CA LEU A 198 1.94 -15.27 -12.60
C LEU A 198 1.40 -16.60 -13.16
N LYS A 199 0.10 -16.71 -13.38
CA LYS A 199 -0.56 -17.89 -13.97
C LYS A 199 -0.51 -17.94 -15.50
N ARG A 200 -0.09 -16.85 -16.14
CA ARG A 200 0.03 -16.82 -17.60
C ARG A 200 1.31 -17.55 -18.04
N PRO A 201 1.36 -18.08 -19.26
CA PRO A 201 2.57 -18.73 -19.78
C PRO A 201 3.82 -17.84 -19.76
N GLU A 202 3.62 -16.53 -20.02
CA GLU A 202 4.65 -15.51 -19.95
C GLU A 202 5.07 -15.19 -18.50
N GLY A 203 4.22 -15.48 -17.51
CA GLY A 203 4.44 -15.19 -16.09
C GLY A 203 4.40 -13.70 -15.77
N TYR A 204 5.03 -13.31 -14.67
CA TYR A 204 5.20 -11.92 -14.25
C TYR A 204 6.68 -11.65 -13.97
N LYS A 205 7.28 -10.74 -14.72
CA LYS A 205 8.73 -10.59 -14.78
C LYS A 205 9.37 -11.97 -15.10
N ASP A 206 10.28 -12.43 -14.26
CA ASP A 206 10.96 -13.71 -14.45
C ASP A 206 10.28 -14.89 -13.71
N TRP A 207 9.11 -14.67 -13.15
CA TRP A 207 8.42 -15.64 -12.30
C TRP A 207 7.11 -16.13 -12.91
N TYR A 208 6.80 -17.41 -12.70
CA TYR A 208 5.49 -17.98 -12.98
C TYR A 208 5.07 -18.94 -11.87
N LEU A 209 3.76 -19.17 -11.77
CA LEU A 209 3.15 -19.93 -10.70
C LEU A 209 2.40 -21.12 -11.27
N ILE A 210 2.74 -22.31 -10.80
CA ILE A 210 2.02 -23.54 -11.09
C ILE A 210 1.29 -24.03 -9.84
N GLN A 211 0.13 -24.64 -10.04
CA GLN A 211 -0.63 -25.27 -8.98
C GLN A 211 -0.19 -26.75 -8.88
N ILE A 212 0.07 -27.24 -7.68
CA ILE A 212 0.44 -28.61 -7.38
C ILE A 212 -0.59 -29.28 -6.46
#